data_00578b9e58f333645fb1a8cb10e83c2a
#
_entry.id   00578b9e58f333645fb1a8cb10e83c2a
#
_cell.length_a   1.000
_cell.length_b   1.000
_cell.length_c   1.000
_cell.angle_alpha   90.00
_cell.angle_beta   90.00
_cell.angle_gamma   90.00
#
_symmetry.space_group_name_H-M   'P 1'
#
loop_
_entity.id
_entity.type
_entity.pdbx_description
1 polymer ?
#
loop_
_entity_poly.entity_id
_entity_poly.type
_entity_poly.pdbx_seq_one_letter_code
_entity_poly.pdbx_strand_id
1 'polypeptide(L)'
;MPVTFHIPGALREFTAGQSRVKIEPSPTTLADALSALYTLYPGVRDRIATEQGQVREHINIFIGNENVRYTGGLASPVSAGCEISIVPAVSGG
;
A
#
# COMPACT_ATOMS: atom_id res chain seq x y z
N MET A 1 15.75 -7.50 -4.71
CA MET A 1 14.47 -8.20 -4.56
C MET A 1 13.34 -7.18 -4.50
N PRO A 2 12.26 -7.42 -5.23
CA PRO A 2 11.18 -6.44 -5.27
C PRO A 2 10.40 -6.38 -3.95
N VAL A 3 9.77 -5.23 -3.73
CA VAL A 3 8.78 -5.08 -2.69
C VAL A 3 7.44 -5.53 -3.30
N THR A 4 6.66 -6.30 -2.56
CA THR A 4 5.40 -6.84 -3.05
C THR A 4 4.24 -6.26 -2.26
N PHE A 5 3.28 -5.65 -2.97
CA PHE A 5 2.01 -5.25 -2.40
C PHE A 5 1.01 -6.40 -2.48
N HIS A 6 0.31 -6.64 -1.38
CA HIS A 6 -0.85 -7.53 -1.36
C HIS A 6 -2.10 -6.68 -1.46
N ILE A 7 -2.88 -6.89 -2.51
CA ILE A 7 -4.05 -6.07 -2.82
C ILE A 7 -5.31 -6.79 -2.34
N PRO A 8 -6.13 -6.16 -1.50
CA PRO A 8 -7.37 -6.78 -1.04
C PRO A 8 -8.38 -6.92 -2.17
N GLY A 9 -9.30 -7.88 -2.03
CA GLY A 9 -10.30 -8.14 -3.07
C GLY A 9 -11.05 -6.90 -3.51
N ALA A 10 -11.40 -6.03 -2.56
CA ALA A 10 -12.16 -4.82 -2.85
C ALA A 10 -11.43 -3.83 -3.76
N LEU A 11 -10.11 -3.91 -3.82
CA LEU A 11 -9.29 -2.98 -4.64
C LEU A 11 -8.74 -3.60 -5.91
N ARG A 12 -8.95 -4.88 -6.14
CA ARG A 12 -8.39 -5.57 -7.31
C ARG A 12 -8.93 -5.05 -8.63
N GLU A 13 -10.13 -4.49 -8.65
CA GLU A 13 -10.67 -3.88 -9.87
C GLU A 13 -9.83 -2.67 -10.32
N PHE A 14 -9.09 -2.07 -9.38
CA PHE A 14 -8.21 -0.93 -9.69
C PHE A 14 -6.78 -1.35 -10.00
N THR A 15 -6.46 -2.64 -9.89
CA THR A 15 -5.13 -3.18 -10.17
C THR A 15 -5.21 -4.26 -11.25
N ALA A 16 -6.14 -4.15 -12.16
CA ALA A 16 -6.34 -5.09 -13.26
C ALA A 16 -6.50 -6.55 -12.79
N GLY A 17 -7.14 -6.72 -11.63
CA GLY A 17 -7.37 -8.05 -11.06
C GLY A 17 -6.17 -8.63 -10.32
N GLN A 18 -5.07 -7.88 -10.19
CA GLN A 18 -3.87 -8.38 -9.56
C GLN A 18 -4.01 -8.40 -8.05
N SER A 19 -3.74 -9.55 -7.43
CA SER A 19 -3.72 -9.68 -5.98
C SER A 19 -2.34 -9.34 -5.41
N ARG A 20 -1.31 -9.36 -6.23
CA ARG A 20 0.06 -9.00 -5.85
C ARG A 20 0.65 -8.10 -6.91
N VAL A 21 1.27 -7.02 -6.46
CA VAL A 21 1.96 -6.07 -7.35
C VAL A 21 3.40 -5.93 -6.87
N LYS A 22 4.34 -6.19 -7.75
CA LYS A 22 5.77 -6.08 -7.43
C LYS A 22 6.30 -4.74 -7.86
N ILE A 23 7.07 -4.11 -6.98
CA ILE A 23 7.68 -2.80 -7.23
C ILE A 23 9.18 -2.97 -7.34
N GLU A 24 9.74 -2.56 -8.48
CA GLU A 24 11.18 -2.58 -8.74
C GLU A 24 11.60 -1.26 -9.41
N PRO A 25 12.77 -0.68 -9.05
CA PRO A 25 13.64 -1.08 -7.94
C PRO A 25 12.95 -0.91 -6.58
N SER A 26 13.51 -1.52 -5.54
CA SER A 26 12.90 -1.47 -4.21
C SER A 26 12.89 -0.05 -3.68
N PRO A 27 11.71 0.45 -3.28
CA PRO A 27 11.63 1.75 -2.61
C PRO A 27 12.20 1.66 -1.20
N THR A 28 12.50 2.82 -0.60
CA THR A 28 13.08 2.87 0.74
C THR A 28 12.09 3.31 1.80
N THR A 29 10.98 3.92 1.40
CA THR A 29 9.92 4.34 2.33
C THR A 29 8.57 3.89 1.80
N LEU A 30 7.59 3.86 2.70
CA LEU A 30 6.21 3.55 2.31
C LEU A 30 5.68 4.56 1.29
N ALA A 31 5.99 5.85 1.49
CA ALA A 31 5.55 6.89 0.55
C ALA A 31 6.04 6.61 -0.87
N ASP A 32 7.29 6.24 -1.01
CA ASP A 32 7.87 5.92 -2.32
C ASP A 32 7.25 4.65 -2.89
N ALA A 33 6.99 3.66 -2.06
CA ALA A 33 6.35 2.41 -2.49
C ALA A 33 4.94 2.68 -3.01
N LEU A 34 4.16 3.49 -2.29
CA LEU A 34 2.82 3.86 -2.71
C LEU A 34 2.84 4.69 -3.99
N SER A 35 3.77 5.63 -4.11
CA SER A 35 3.94 6.41 -5.33
C SER A 35 4.16 5.51 -6.55
N ALA A 36 5.01 4.51 -6.41
CA ALA A 36 5.26 3.56 -7.49
C ALA A 36 4.00 2.77 -7.83
N LEU A 37 3.25 2.35 -6.81
CA LEU A 37 1.99 1.65 -7.03
C LEU A 37 0.99 2.52 -7.79
N TYR A 38 0.87 3.79 -7.41
CA TYR A 38 -0.05 4.73 -8.06
C TYR A 38 0.36 5.03 -9.52
N THR A 39 1.65 4.97 -9.80
CA THR A 39 2.14 5.14 -11.16
C THR A 39 1.71 3.97 -12.05
N LEU A 40 1.75 2.77 -11.50
CA LEU A 40 1.31 1.57 -12.23
C LEU A 40 -0.21 1.50 -12.35
N TYR A 41 -0.92 1.87 -11.28
CA TYR A 41 -2.38 1.77 -11.22
C TYR A 41 -2.97 3.05 -10.63
N PRO A 42 -3.10 4.11 -11.43
CA PRO A 42 -3.57 5.41 -10.91
C PRO A 42 -4.93 5.36 -10.22
N GLY A 43 -5.81 4.46 -10.63
CA GLY A 43 -7.14 4.35 -10.05
C GLY A 43 -7.15 3.91 -8.60
N VAL A 44 -6.08 3.29 -8.10
CA VAL A 44 -6.03 2.81 -6.73
C VAL A 44 -5.72 3.94 -5.74
N ARG A 45 -5.12 5.02 -6.21
CA ARG A 45 -4.70 6.11 -5.34
C ARG A 45 -5.84 6.69 -4.51
N ASP A 46 -6.96 6.98 -5.15
CA ASP A 46 -8.10 7.61 -4.47
C ASP A 46 -8.77 6.67 -3.45
N ARG A 47 -8.52 5.37 -3.57
CA ARG A 47 -9.05 4.40 -2.63
C ARG A 47 -8.18 4.26 -1.39
N ILE A 48 -6.89 4.53 -1.52
CA ILE A 48 -5.92 4.39 -0.42
C ILE A 48 -5.63 5.73 0.23
N ALA A 49 -5.50 6.80 -0.56
CA ALA A 49 -5.02 8.09 -0.08
C ALA A 49 -6.09 9.18 -0.19
N THR A 50 -5.97 10.18 0.67
CA THR A 50 -6.77 11.39 0.60
C THR A 50 -6.18 12.34 -0.44
N GLU A 51 -6.89 13.45 -0.69
CA GLU A 51 -6.38 14.49 -1.58
C GLU A 51 -5.04 15.09 -1.11
N GLN A 52 -4.81 15.07 0.20
CA GLN A 52 -3.55 15.55 0.77
C GLN A 52 -2.45 14.51 0.74
N GLY A 53 -2.74 13.31 0.23
CA GLY A 53 -1.74 12.25 0.14
C GLY A 53 -1.60 11.39 1.38
N GLN A 54 -2.43 11.60 2.39
CA GLN A 54 -2.42 10.80 3.61
C GLN A 54 -3.22 9.51 3.40
N VAL A 55 -2.81 8.44 4.07
CA VAL A 55 -3.56 7.19 4.04
C VAL A 55 -4.92 7.41 4.72
N ARG A 56 -5.99 6.93 4.08
CA ARG A 56 -7.34 7.09 4.63
C ARG A 56 -7.47 6.35 5.95
N GLU A 57 -8.29 6.89 6.87
CA GLU A 57 -8.46 6.33 8.21
C GLU A 57 -8.92 4.88 8.22
N HIS A 58 -9.75 4.50 7.27
CA HIS A 58 -10.27 3.13 7.20
C HIS A 58 -9.35 2.16 6.47
N ILE A 59 -8.18 2.63 6.03
CA ILE A 59 -7.19 1.78 5.39
C ILE A 59 -6.05 1.52 6.36
N ASN A 60 -5.76 0.26 6.60
CA ASN A 60 -4.59 -0.16 7.36
C ASN A 60 -3.56 -0.70 6.41
N ILE A 61 -2.30 -0.32 6.62
CA ILE A 61 -1.18 -0.80 5.82
C ILE A 61 -0.19 -1.45 6.77
N PHE A 62 0.23 -2.68 6.42
CA PHE A 62 1.21 -3.43 7.19
C PHE A 62 2.45 -3.65 6.34
N ILE A 63 3.61 -3.45 6.93
CA ILE A 63 4.88 -3.84 6.35
C ILE A 63 5.32 -5.06 7.14
N GLY A 64 5.27 -6.23 6.50
CA GLY A 64 5.39 -7.48 7.24
C GLY A 64 4.21 -7.60 8.22
N ASN A 65 4.52 -7.70 9.50
CA ASN A 65 3.49 -7.82 10.55
C ASN A 65 3.22 -6.52 11.30
N GLU A 66 3.84 -5.42 10.89
CA GLU A 66 3.74 -4.16 11.63
C GLU A 66 2.83 -3.17 10.92
N ASN A 67 1.85 -2.65 11.66
CA ASN A 67 0.98 -1.59 11.16
C ASN A 67 1.78 -0.30 11.09
N VAL A 68 1.78 0.34 9.93
CA VAL A 68 2.60 1.54 9.70
C VAL A 68 2.21 2.72 10.59
N ARG A 69 1.02 2.72 11.17
CA ARG A 69 0.61 3.77 12.11
C ARG A 69 1.55 3.84 13.32
N TYR A 70 2.22 2.73 13.61
CA TYR A 70 3.12 2.62 14.76
C TYR A 70 4.59 2.62 14.38
N THR A 71 4.91 2.71 13.08
CA THR A 71 6.29 2.65 12.60
C THR A 71 6.72 3.89 11.81
N GLY A 72 5.88 4.92 11.78
CA GLY A 72 6.23 6.17 11.11
C GLY A 72 5.32 6.56 9.95
N GLY A 73 4.21 5.87 9.75
CA GLY A 73 3.28 6.21 8.69
C GLY A 73 3.94 6.13 7.32
N LEU A 74 3.80 7.18 6.52
CA LEU A 74 4.39 7.24 5.17
C LEU A 74 5.92 7.24 5.18
N ALA A 75 6.54 7.62 6.31
CA ALA A 75 7.99 7.60 6.44
C ALA A 75 8.52 6.23 6.89
N SER A 76 7.64 5.25 7.12
CA SER A 76 8.05 3.91 7.53
C SER A 76 9.09 3.34 6.58
N PRO A 77 10.19 2.77 7.09
CA PRO A 77 11.22 2.19 6.23
C PRO A 77 10.71 0.92 5.54
N VAL A 78 11.11 0.76 4.30
CA VAL A 78 10.77 -0.38 3.47
C VAL A 78 12.08 -1.04 3.04
N SER A 79 12.18 -2.34 3.25
CA SER A 79 13.36 -3.11 2.88
C SER A 79 13.12 -3.91 1.60
N ALA A 80 14.19 -4.17 0.86
CA ALA A 80 14.11 -5.01 -0.32
C ALA A 80 13.53 -6.39 0.06
N GLY A 81 12.58 -6.86 -0.73
CA GLY A 81 11.96 -8.15 -0.49
C GLY A 81 10.83 -8.16 0.51
N CYS A 82 10.52 -7.03 1.16
CA CYS A 82 9.43 -7.02 2.13
C CYS A 82 8.06 -7.05 1.44
N GLU A 83 7.05 -7.39 2.22
CA GLU A 83 5.68 -7.47 1.75
C GLU A 83 4.84 -6.39 2.44
N ILE A 84 4.07 -5.65 1.65
CA ILE A 84 3.21 -4.58 2.14
C ILE A 84 1.78 -5.01 1.90
N SER A 85 0.99 -5.11 2.96
CA SER A 85 -0.41 -5.51 2.88
C SER A 85 -1.32 -4.31 3.08
N ILE A 86 -2.29 -4.17 2.18
CA ILE A 86 -3.31 -3.12 2.28
C ILE A 86 -4.58 -3.79 2.78
N VAL A 87 -5.06 -3.35 3.95
CA VAL A 87 -6.21 -3.97 4.61
C VAL A 87 -7.27 -2.90 4.89
N PRO A 88 -8.33 -2.84 4.09
CA PRO A 88 -9.41 -1.90 4.40
C PRO A 88 -10.16 -2.38 5.65
N ALA A 89 -10.46 -1.43 6.53
CA ALA A 89 -11.28 -1.75 7.70
C ALA A 89 -12.72 -1.98 7.26
N VAL A 90 -13.32 -3.06 7.74
CA VAL A 90 -14.73 -3.31 7.50
C VAL A 90 -15.51 -2.50 8.51
N SER A 91 -16.21 -1.48 8.02
CA SER A 91 -16.97 -0.61 8.90
C SER A 91 -18.26 -1.26 9.32
N GLY A 92 -18.61 -1.04 10.58
CA GLY A 92 -19.94 -1.30 11.08
C GLY A 92 -20.34 -2.75 11.20
N GLY A 93 -19.40 -3.59 11.07
CA GLY A 93 -19.71 -5.02 11.18
C GLY A 93 -20.73 -5.41 10.20
#